data_bd618d9a7a1379f8973bdcfa8c166c4b
#
_entry.id   bd618d9a7a1379f8973bdcfa8c166c4b
#
_cell.length_a   1.000
_cell.length_b   1.000
_cell.length_c   1.000
_cell.angle_alpha   90.00
_cell.angle_beta   90.00
_cell.angle_gamma   90.00
#
_symmetry.space_group_name_H-M   'P 1'
#
loop_
_entity.id
_entity.type
_entity.pdbx_description
1 polymer ?
#
loop_
_entity_poly.entity_id
_entity_poly.type
_entity_poly.pdbx_seq_one_letter_code
_entity_poly.pdbx_strand_id
1 'polypeptide(L)'
;MTDVPGPAASCREVVKTYRTSTESVTALVDVTVDIPRARVTCVVGPSGSGKSSLLRLLACVDSPDAGTVHVGGHRVDDLGARGRRRLRRRHVSYLFQRPGHNLLPYLTATEQVRLAADLRGAHVADDEVAALLGRLGLGDRGGHRPAQLSGGEQQRLAVACGVVGGPALVVADEPTAELDTAAAVRVLEAMEALAADGVAFVVSSHDPRVMAVADGFVRLEQGRLA
;
A
#
# COMPACT_ATOMS: atom_id res chain seq x y z
N MET A 1 -4.58 -29.14 -13.20
CA MET A 1 -3.62 -28.01 -13.13
C MET A 1 -4.24 -27.01 -12.19
N THR A 2 -3.75 -26.94 -10.95
CA THR A 2 -4.17 -25.92 -10.00
C THR A 2 -3.67 -24.58 -10.53
N ASP A 3 -4.60 -23.72 -10.89
CA ASP A 3 -4.33 -22.34 -11.31
C ASP A 3 -3.68 -21.64 -10.12
N VAL A 4 -2.35 -21.51 -10.13
CA VAL A 4 -1.63 -20.74 -9.12
C VAL A 4 -2.01 -19.29 -9.36
N PRO A 5 -2.71 -18.64 -8.45
CA PRO A 5 -3.13 -17.27 -8.67
C PRO A 5 -1.91 -16.40 -8.95
N GLY A 6 -1.95 -15.67 -10.07
CA GLY A 6 -0.86 -14.78 -10.49
C GLY A 6 -0.48 -13.76 -9.41
N PRO A 7 0.59 -12.97 -9.59
CA PRO A 7 1.05 -11.99 -8.60
C PRO A 7 -0.05 -10.98 -8.24
N ALA A 8 0.06 -10.34 -7.08
CA ALA A 8 -0.83 -9.24 -6.67
C ALA A 8 -0.71 -8.06 -7.63
N ALA A 9 0.50 -7.79 -8.11
CA ALA A 9 0.77 -6.81 -9.15
C ALA A 9 2.01 -7.22 -9.96
N SER A 10 2.13 -6.72 -11.19
CA SER A 10 3.31 -6.92 -12.02
C SER A 10 3.59 -5.72 -12.92
N CYS A 11 4.87 -5.49 -13.18
CA CYS A 11 5.38 -4.56 -14.18
C CYS A 11 6.18 -5.35 -15.23
N ARG A 12 6.09 -4.96 -16.51
CA ARG A 12 6.88 -5.53 -17.60
C ARG A 12 7.40 -4.40 -18.48
N GLU A 13 8.73 -4.28 -18.54
CA GLU A 13 9.44 -3.29 -19.36
C GLU A 13 8.93 -1.84 -19.12
N VAL A 14 8.61 -1.51 -17.87
CA VAL A 14 7.96 -0.25 -17.53
C VAL A 14 8.93 0.90 -17.60
N VAL A 15 8.53 1.94 -18.34
CA VAL A 15 9.19 3.25 -18.40
C VAL A 15 8.25 4.31 -17.84
N LYS A 16 8.79 5.22 -17.01
CA LYS A 16 8.08 6.38 -16.48
C LYS A 16 8.92 7.63 -16.52
N THR A 17 8.44 8.65 -17.23
CA THR A 17 9.09 9.96 -17.36
C THR A 17 8.16 11.06 -16.86
N TYR A 18 8.65 11.90 -15.97
CA TYR A 18 7.96 13.12 -15.56
C TYR A 18 8.52 14.32 -16.34
N ARG A 19 7.61 15.10 -16.90
CA ARG A 19 7.96 16.31 -17.67
C ARG A 19 7.41 17.54 -16.96
N THR A 20 8.28 18.49 -16.71
CA THR A 20 7.92 19.84 -16.29
C THR A 20 8.12 20.78 -17.47
N SER A 21 7.82 22.07 -17.29
CA SER A 21 8.06 23.07 -18.33
C SER A 21 9.57 23.25 -18.68
N THR A 22 10.47 22.85 -17.77
CA THR A 22 11.91 23.09 -17.88
C THR A 22 12.74 21.81 -17.96
N GLU A 23 12.21 20.69 -17.47
CA GLU A 23 13.00 19.45 -17.34
C GLU A 23 12.19 18.21 -17.68
N SER A 24 12.90 17.15 -18.09
CA SER A 24 12.35 15.81 -18.29
C SER A 24 13.19 14.81 -17.49
N VAL A 25 12.58 14.14 -16.52
CA VAL A 25 13.26 13.16 -15.69
C VAL A 25 12.63 11.79 -15.88
N THR A 26 13.40 10.83 -16.40
CA THR A 26 12.98 9.44 -16.49
C THR A 26 13.21 8.76 -15.13
N ALA A 27 12.12 8.51 -14.43
CA ALA A 27 12.15 7.98 -13.08
C ALA A 27 12.19 6.44 -13.03
N LEU A 28 11.69 5.77 -14.07
CA LEU A 28 11.78 4.31 -14.22
C LEU A 28 12.19 3.98 -15.64
N VAL A 29 13.11 3.01 -15.78
CA VAL A 29 13.70 2.60 -17.06
C VAL A 29 13.73 1.08 -17.12
N ASP A 30 12.86 0.50 -17.96
CA ASP A 30 12.80 -0.93 -18.24
C ASP A 30 12.62 -1.79 -16.96
N VAL A 31 11.65 -1.42 -16.12
CA VAL A 31 11.40 -2.13 -14.87
C VAL A 31 10.47 -3.32 -15.10
N THR A 32 10.98 -4.53 -14.82
CA THR A 32 10.22 -5.80 -14.90
C THR A 32 10.24 -6.48 -13.54
N VAL A 33 9.09 -6.49 -12.82
CA VAL A 33 8.98 -7.02 -11.45
C VAL A 33 7.61 -7.60 -11.18
N ASP A 34 7.57 -8.66 -10.36
CA ASP A 34 6.35 -9.23 -9.79
C ASP A 34 6.27 -8.94 -8.30
N ILE A 35 5.09 -8.52 -7.85
CA ILE A 35 4.75 -8.36 -6.44
C ILE A 35 3.91 -9.58 -6.04
N PRO A 36 4.43 -10.48 -5.22
CA PRO A 36 3.72 -11.70 -4.85
C PRO A 36 2.51 -11.38 -3.96
N ARG A 37 1.54 -12.31 -3.94
CA ARG A 37 0.42 -12.29 -2.99
C ARG A 37 0.87 -12.75 -1.62
N ALA A 38 0.11 -12.36 -0.57
CA ALA A 38 0.31 -12.85 0.79
C ALA A 38 1.75 -12.65 1.31
N ARG A 39 2.37 -11.54 0.93
CA ARG A 39 3.76 -11.21 1.29
C ARG A 39 3.96 -9.71 1.49
N VAL A 40 4.98 -9.38 2.26
CA VAL A 40 5.51 -8.02 2.38
C VAL A 40 6.72 -7.88 1.44
N THR A 41 6.58 -7.07 0.40
CA THR A 41 7.68 -6.74 -0.52
C THR A 41 8.22 -5.34 -0.20
N CYS A 42 9.51 -5.24 0.11
CA CYS A 42 10.16 -3.97 0.40
C CYS A 42 10.87 -3.41 -0.84
N VAL A 43 10.52 -2.19 -1.23
CA VAL A 43 11.19 -1.43 -2.30
C VAL A 43 12.29 -0.57 -1.69
N VAL A 44 13.54 -0.89 -2.00
CA VAL A 44 14.73 -0.24 -1.43
C VAL A 44 15.54 0.46 -2.51
N GLY A 45 16.34 1.45 -2.11
CA GLY A 45 17.23 2.21 -2.99
C GLY A 45 17.45 3.63 -2.47
N PRO A 46 18.45 4.35 -2.99
CA PRO A 46 18.75 5.71 -2.57
C PRO A 46 17.62 6.69 -2.89
N SER A 47 17.68 7.91 -2.34
CA SER A 47 16.74 8.97 -2.71
C SER A 47 16.83 9.23 -4.23
N GLY A 48 15.70 9.45 -4.86
CA GLY A 48 15.63 9.67 -6.32
C GLY A 48 15.76 8.40 -7.19
N SER A 49 15.87 7.20 -6.61
CA SER A 49 16.02 5.96 -7.39
C SER A 49 14.75 5.48 -8.12
N GLY A 50 13.60 6.15 -7.93
CA GLY A 50 12.36 5.77 -8.59
C GLY A 50 11.34 5.01 -7.71
N LYS A 51 11.63 4.77 -6.41
CA LYS A 51 10.73 4.04 -5.48
C LYS A 51 9.31 4.57 -5.49
N SER A 52 9.14 5.86 -5.19
CA SER A 52 7.80 6.48 -5.15
C SER A 52 7.11 6.45 -6.51
N SER A 53 7.87 6.48 -7.62
CA SER A 53 7.31 6.34 -8.97
C SER A 53 6.78 4.93 -9.21
N LEU A 54 7.51 3.90 -8.80
CA LEU A 54 7.04 2.51 -8.86
C LEU A 54 5.79 2.32 -7.97
N LEU A 55 5.82 2.81 -6.73
CA LEU A 55 4.66 2.73 -5.84
C LEU A 55 3.42 3.41 -6.43
N ARG A 56 3.57 4.58 -7.07
CA ARG A 56 2.45 5.31 -7.70
C ARG A 56 1.84 4.56 -8.89
N LEU A 57 2.66 3.84 -9.67
CA LEU A 57 2.17 2.97 -10.74
C LEU A 57 1.40 1.77 -10.17
N LEU A 58 1.97 1.06 -9.20
CA LEU A 58 1.34 -0.07 -8.51
C LEU A 58 0.07 0.36 -7.76
N ALA A 59 0.04 1.59 -7.26
CA ALA A 59 -1.15 2.18 -6.65
C ALA A 59 -2.20 2.67 -7.67
N CYS A 60 -2.00 2.50 -8.97
CA CYS A 60 -2.87 3.01 -10.03
C CYS A 60 -3.12 4.53 -9.94
N VAL A 61 -2.20 5.28 -9.34
CA VAL A 61 -2.22 6.75 -9.29
C VAL A 61 -1.78 7.29 -10.65
N ASP A 62 -0.63 6.80 -11.12
CA ASP A 62 -0.06 7.13 -12.42
C ASP A 62 -0.26 5.99 -13.42
N SER A 63 0.07 6.24 -14.68
CA SER A 63 0.23 5.23 -15.73
C SER A 63 1.67 5.25 -16.24
N PRO A 64 2.20 4.13 -16.73
CA PRO A 64 3.49 4.11 -17.38
C PRO A 64 3.42 4.85 -18.74
N ASP A 65 4.58 5.28 -19.23
CA ASP A 65 4.72 5.85 -20.56
C ASP A 65 5.03 4.77 -21.60
N ALA A 66 5.60 3.64 -21.16
CA ALA A 66 5.78 2.41 -21.95
C ALA A 66 5.78 1.19 -21.01
N GLY A 67 5.62 0.00 -21.60
CA GLY A 67 5.50 -1.26 -20.85
C GLY A 67 4.10 -1.50 -20.33
N THR A 68 3.91 -2.56 -19.54
CA THR A 68 2.59 -2.95 -19.00
C THR A 68 2.62 -3.07 -17.49
N VAL A 69 1.50 -2.68 -16.86
CA VAL A 69 1.27 -2.80 -15.42
C VAL A 69 -0.04 -3.54 -15.17
N HIS A 70 0.02 -4.58 -14.34
CA HIS A 70 -1.18 -5.29 -13.87
C HIS A 70 -1.29 -5.20 -12.36
N VAL A 71 -2.52 -5.01 -11.86
CA VAL A 71 -2.83 -5.00 -10.43
C VAL A 71 -4.12 -5.76 -10.19
N GLY A 72 -4.11 -6.75 -9.30
CA GLY A 72 -5.28 -7.59 -9.02
C GLY A 72 -5.83 -8.32 -10.26
N GLY A 73 -4.95 -8.67 -11.20
CA GLY A 73 -5.33 -9.31 -12.47
C GLY A 73 -5.83 -8.33 -13.56
N HIS A 74 -5.91 -7.02 -13.26
CA HIS A 74 -6.38 -6.01 -14.22
C HIS A 74 -5.21 -5.25 -14.83
N ARG A 75 -5.24 -5.06 -16.14
CA ARG A 75 -4.29 -4.21 -16.85
C ARG A 75 -4.56 -2.73 -16.55
N VAL A 76 -3.53 -1.97 -16.19
CA VAL A 76 -3.63 -0.58 -15.70
C VAL A 76 -3.25 0.43 -16.77
N ASP A 77 -2.26 0.12 -17.59
CA ASP A 77 -1.69 1.01 -18.62
C ASP A 77 -2.70 1.40 -19.71
N ASP A 78 -3.65 0.52 -20.02
CA ASP A 78 -4.74 0.80 -20.97
C ASP A 78 -5.87 1.68 -20.39
N LEU A 79 -5.85 1.95 -19.08
CA LEU A 79 -6.92 2.66 -18.42
C LEU A 79 -6.71 4.18 -18.42
N GLY A 80 -7.72 4.94 -18.85
CA GLY A 80 -7.79 6.37 -18.57
C GLY A 80 -7.95 6.67 -17.07
N ALA A 81 -7.83 7.94 -16.68
CA ALA A 81 -7.88 8.38 -15.27
C ALA A 81 -9.13 7.88 -14.49
N ARG A 82 -10.30 7.83 -15.13
CA ARG A 82 -11.54 7.32 -14.52
C ARG A 82 -11.48 5.81 -14.26
N GLY A 83 -10.91 5.04 -15.21
CA GLY A 83 -10.71 3.60 -15.09
C GLY A 83 -9.76 3.27 -13.93
N ARG A 84 -8.59 3.94 -13.87
CA ARG A 84 -7.62 3.78 -12.79
C ARG A 84 -8.21 4.13 -11.43
N ARG A 85 -9.01 5.22 -11.32
CA ARG A 85 -9.71 5.57 -10.07
C ARG A 85 -10.66 4.45 -9.63
N ARG A 86 -11.45 3.84 -10.56
CA ARG A 86 -12.37 2.74 -10.25
C ARG A 86 -11.59 1.51 -9.79
N LEU A 87 -10.51 1.14 -10.48
CA LEU A 87 -9.66 0.01 -10.14
C LEU A 87 -9.01 0.22 -8.77
N ARG A 88 -8.38 1.38 -8.54
CA ARG A 88 -7.78 1.74 -7.25
C ARG A 88 -8.78 1.60 -6.10
N ARG A 89 -9.97 2.18 -6.25
CA ARG A 89 -11.01 2.13 -5.20
C ARG A 89 -11.33 0.71 -4.75
N ARG A 90 -11.32 -0.28 -5.66
CA ARG A 90 -11.71 -1.66 -5.36
C ARG A 90 -10.54 -2.57 -4.98
N HIS A 91 -9.40 -2.38 -5.61
CA HIS A 91 -8.31 -3.37 -5.59
C HIS A 91 -7.04 -2.87 -4.93
N VAL A 92 -6.91 -1.57 -4.64
CA VAL A 92 -5.67 -1.02 -4.10
C VAL A 92 -5.95 -0.11 -2.92
N SER A 93 -5.08 -0.18 -1.91
CA SER A 93 -4.95 0.83 -0.87
C SER A 93 -3.63 1.55 -1.02
N TYR A 94 -3.63 2.84 -0.70
CA TYR A 94 -2.41 3.61 -0.59
C TYR A 94 -2.31 4.22 0.81
N LEU A 95 -1.28 3.85 1.55
CA LEU A 95 -0.97 4.38 2.87
C LEU A 95 0.12 5.44 2.74
N PHE A 96 -0.23 6.67 3.09
CA PHE A 96 0.72 7.79 3.11
C PHE A 96 1.63 7.70 4.34
N GLN A 97 2.82 8.27 4.24
CA GLN A 97 3.82 8.34 5.30
C GLN A 97 3.25 8.90 6.60
N ARG A 98 2.50 10.01 6.53
CA ARG A 98 1.88 10.63 7.71
C ARG A 98 0.57 9.94 8.05
N PRO A 99 0.44 9.36 9.26
CA PRO A 99 -0.77 8.66 9.67
C PRO A 99 -2.04 9.50 9.50
N GLY A 100 -1.99 10.78 9.91
CA GLY A 100 -3.13 11.70 9.81
C GLY A 100 -3.63 11.98 8.40
N HIS A 101 -2.80 11.76 7.36
CA HIS A 101 -3.23 11.91 5.97
C HIS A 101 -4.08 10.73 5.46
N ASN A 102 -4.09 9.63 6.21
CA ASN A 102 -4.86 8.43 5.88
C ASN A 102 -6.26 8.44 6.52
N LEU A 103 -6.52 9.36 7.45
CA LEU A 103 -7.67 9.34 8.33
C LEU A 103 -8.50 10.62 8.23
N LEU A 104 -9.82 10.47 8.36
CA LEU A 104 -10.75 11.59 8.42
C LEU A 104 -10.90 12.05 9.88
N PRO A 105 -10.61 13.33 10.23
CA PRO A 105 -10.48 13.75 11.62
C PRO A 105 -11.78 13.72 12.42
N TYR A 106 -12.92 13.69 11.75
CA TYR A 106 -14.24 13.74 12.36
C TYR A 106 -14.92 12.37 12.54
N LEU A 107 -14.35 11.29 11.95
CA LEU A 107 -14.85 9.93 12.08
C LEU A 107 -14.13 9.17 13.20
N THR A 108 -14.86 8.32 13.90
CA THR A 108 -14.29 7.33 14.83
C THR A 108 -13.56 6.22 14.09
N ALA A 109 -12.75 5.44 14.80
CA ALA A 109 -12.00 4.33 14.22
C ALA A 109 -12.94 3.31 13.52
N THR A 110 -14.04 2.94 14.16
CA THR A 110 -15.05 2.04 13.58
C THR A 110 -15.68 2.64 12.31
N GLU A 111 -16.07 3.91 12.36
CA GLU A 111 -16.69 4.59 11.22
C GLU A 111 -15.73 4.69 10.03
N GLN A 112 -14.43 4.89 10.27
CA GLN A 112 -13.43 4.95 9.21
C GLN A 112 -13.25 3.61 8.51
N VAL A 113 -13.17 2.51 9.27
CA VAL A 113 -13.05 1.17 8.69
C VAL A 113 -14.31 0.82 7.88
N ARG A 114 -15.51 1.13 8.39
CA ARG A 114 -16.77 0.96 7.64
C ARG A 114 -16.78 1.77 6.35
N LEU A 115 -16.45 3.04 6.42
CA LEU A 115 -16.38 3.90 5.23
C LEU A 115 -15.39 3.35 4.19
N ALA A 116 -14.24 2.85 4.63
CA ALA A 116 -13.26 2.24 3.73
C ALA A 116 -13.81 0.98 3.04
N ALA A 117 -14.55 0.13 3.77
CA ALA A 117 -15.24 -1.03 3.20
C ALA A 117 -16.31 -0.61 2.19
N ASP A 118 -17.17 0.33 2.55
CA ASP A 118 -18.25 0.85 1.68
C ASP A 118 -17.69 1.46 0.38
N LEU A 119 -16.61 2.22 0.47
CA LEU A 119 -15.94 2.80 -0.70
C LEU A 119 -15.41 1.72 -1.66
N ARG A 120 -15.04 0.54 -1.15
CA ARG A 120 -14.67 -0.62 -1.99
C ARG A 120 -15.89 -1.37 -2.55
N GLY A 121 -17.07 -1.13 -1.99
CA GLY A 121 -18.28 -1.89 -2.26
C GLY A 121 -18.30 -3.24 -1.54
N ALA A 122 -17.58 -3.34 -0.42
CA ALA A 122 -17.58 -4.50 0.45
C ALA A 122 -18.58 -4.28 1.59
N HIS A 123 -19.43 -5.27 1.85
CA HIS A 123 -20.24 -5.31 3.06
C HIS A 123 -19.44 -6.02 4.15
N VAL A 124 -19.18 -5.32 5.24
CA VAL A 124 -18.44 -5.84 6.40
C VAL A 124 -19.32 -5.66 7.63
N ALA A 125 -19.56 -6.74 8.37
CA ALA A 125 -20.37 -6.72 9.57
C ALA A 125 -19.64 -6.03 10.74
N ASP A 126 -20.41 -5.57 11.74
CA ASP A 126 -19.85 -4.82 12.87
C ASP A 126 -18.86 -5.62 13.71
N ASP A 127 -19.10 -6.92 13.86
CA ASP A 127 -18.23 -7.86 14.54
C ASP A 127 -16.92 -8.09 13.76
N GLU A 128 -16.96 -8.10 12.44
CA GLU A 128 -15.75 -8.20 11.59
C GLU A 128 -14.89 -6.94 11.71
N VAL A 129 -15.51 -5.75 11.76
CA VAL A 129 -14.81 -4.48 12.01
C VAL A 129 -14.18 -4.49 13.40
N ALA A 130 -14.93 -4.92 14.43
CA ALA A 130 -14.42 -5.01 15.79
C ALA A 130 -13.27 -6.02 15.89
N ALA A 131 -13.39 -7.19 15.24
CA ALA A 131 -12.34 -8.20 15.20
C ALA A 131 -11.06 -7.67 14.51
N LEU A 132 -11.19 -6.97 13.37
CA LEU A 132 -10.06 -6.36 12.68
C LEU A 132 -9.36 -5.32 13.56
N LEU A 133 -10.11 -4.43 14.20
CA LEU A 133 -9.55 -3.46 15.15
C LEU A 133 -8.88 -4.15 16.34
N GLY A 134 -9.47 -5.22 16.88
CA GLY A 134 -8.89 -6.03 17.96
C GLY A 134 -7.54 -6.65 17.57
N ARG A 135 -7.46 -7.25 16.38
CA ARG A 135 -6.21 -7.82 15.81
C ARG A 135 -5.09 -6.79 15.67
N LEU A 136 -5.45 -5.54 15.42
CA LEU A 136 -4.51 -4.42 15.29
C LEU A 136 -4.23 -3.71 16.63
N GLY A 137 -4.70 -4.27 17.75
CA GLY A 137 -4.54 -3.69 19.08
C GLY A 137 -5.31 -2.37 19.29
N LEU A 138 -6.47 -2.26 18.63
CA LEU A 138 -7.38 -1.09 18.67
C LEU A 138 -8.78 -1.47 19.18
N GLY A 139 -8.95 -2.64 19.80
CA GLY A 139 -10.25 -3.14 20.25
C GLY A 139 -11.02 -2.14 21.13
N ASP A 140 -10.32 -1.50 22.09
CA ASP A 140 -10.90 -0.49 22.98
C ASP A 140 -10.89 0.93 22.40
N ARG A 141 -10.52 1.07 21.14
CA ARG A 141 -10.37 2.36 20.44
C ARG A 141 -11.42 2.61 19.37
N GLY A 142 -12.36 1.69 19.16
CA GLY A 142 -13.38 1.78 18.11
C GLY A 142 -14.16 3.09 18.10
N GLY A 143 -14.48 3.65 19.28
CA GLY A 143 -15.17 4.93 19.44
C GLY A 143 -14.26 6.17 19.41
N HIS A 144 -12.93 6.02 19.31
CA HIS A 144 -12.00 7.15 19.32
C HIS A 144 -11.84 7.77 17.93
N ARG A 145 -11.69 9.10 17.90
CA ARG A 145 -11.29 9.86 16.70
C ARG A 145 -9.77 9.94 16.60
N PRO A 146 -9.21 10.23 15.40
CA PRO A 146 -7.76 10.31 15.21
C PRO A 146 -7.01 11.19 16.22
N ALA A 147 -7.58 12.33 16.60
CA ALA A 147 -6.97 13.23 17.58
C ALA A 147 -6.84 12.62 19.01
N GLN A 148 -7.54 11.53 19.28
CA GLN A 148 -7.52 10.80 20.56
C GLN A 148 -6.60 9.57 20.52
N LEU A 149 -5.96 9.31 19.37
CA LEU A 149 -5.08 8.18 19.11
C LEU A 149 -3.63 8.65 19.04
N SER A 150 -2.71 7.85 19.57
CA SER A 150 -1.28 8.03 19.33
C SER A 150 -0.92 7.86 17.85
N GLY A 151 0.23 8.35 17.40
CA GLY A 151 0.68 8.20 16.02
C GLY A 151 0.72 6.74 15.55
N GLY A 152 1.18 5.81 16.41
CA GLY A 152 1.18 4.38 16.12
C GLY A 152 -0.22 3.77 16.05
N GLU A 153 -1.16 4.22 16.91
CA GLU A 153 -2.57 3.80 16.83
C GLU A 153 -3.23 4.33 15.55
N GLN A 154 -2.96 5.58 15.17
CA GLN A 154 -3.43 6.13 13.90
C GLN A 154 -2.89 5.35 12.69
N GLN A 155 -1.62 4.96 12.71
CA GLN A 155 -1.03 4.17 11.63
C GLN A 155 -1.65 2.77 11.55
N ARG A 156 -1.86 2.09 12.69
CA ARG A 156 -2.57 0.79 12.69
C ARG A 156 -4.02 0.94 12.23
N LEU A 157 -4.69 2.05 12.56
CA LEU A 157 -6.02 2.35 12.02
C LEU A 157 -5.99 2.58 10.50
N ALA A 158 -4.97 3.28 10.00
CA ALA A 158 -4.77 3.43 8.56
C ALA A 158 -4.56 2.08 7.86
N VAL A 159 -3.80 1.17 8.49
CA VAL A 159 -3.65 -0.21 8.00
C VAL A 159 -5.00 -0.94 8.02
N ALA A 160 -5.80 -0.83 9.08
CA ALA A 160 -7.16 -1.40 9.12
C ALA A 160 -8.03 -0.93 7.95
N CYS A 161 -8.09 0.38 7.73
CA CYS A 161 -8.79 0.97 6.58
C CYS A 161 -8.20 0.51 5.24
N GLY A 162 -6.89 0.27 5.23
CA GLY A 162 -6.16 -0.21 4.06
C GLY A 162 -6.54 -1.64 3.66
N VAL A 163 -6.76 -2.54 4.59
CA VAL A 163 -6.97 -3.97 4.32
C VAL A 163 -8.44 -4.39 4.31
N VAL A 164 -9.34 -3.64 4.95
CA VAL A 164 -10.75 -3.98 4.98
C VAL A 164 -11.33 -4.10 3.58
N GLY A 165 -12.20 -5.09 3.37
CA GLY A 165 -12.80 -5.36 2.06
C GLY A 165 -11.87 -6.03 1.05
N GLY A 166 -10.71 -6.53 1.48
CA GLY A 166 -9.84 -7.44 0.72
C GLY A 166 -9.24 -6.83 -0.56
N PRO A 167 -8.47 -5.73 -0.50
CA PRO A 167 -7.77 -5.23 -1.68
C PRO A 167 -6.76 -6.26 -2.20
N ALA A 168 -6.48 -6.23 -3.49
CA ALA A 168 -5.45 -7.08 -4.10
C ALA A 168 -4.03 -6.65 -3.68
N LEU A 169 -3.85 -5.36 -3.37
CA LEU A 169 -2.55 -4.79 -3.00
C LEU A 169 -2.71 -3.60 -2.05
N VAL A 170 -1.90 -3.58 -1.00
CA VAL A 170 -1.69 -2.42 -0.12
C VAL A 170 -0.31 -1.84 -0.43
N VAL A 171 -0.28 -0.60 -0.87
CA VAL A 171 0.93 0.18 -1.14
C VAL A 171 1.19 1.11 0.04
N ALA A 172 2.38 1.09 0.63
CA ALA A 172 2.74 1.94 1.75
C ALA A 172 4.06 2.68 1.48
N ASP A 173 4.04 4.00 1.58
CA ASP A 173 5.22 4.82 1.39
C ASP A 173 5.75 5.26 2.76
N GLU A 174 6.90 4.70 3.18
CA GLU A 174 7.58 4.95 4.45
C GLU A 174 6.63 4.87 5.69
N PRO A 175 5.89 3.75 5.89
CA PRO A 175 4.79 3.69 6.87
C PRO A 175 5.22 3.78 8.33
N THR A 176 6.52 3.73 8.63
CA THR A 176 7.06 3.80 9.99
C THR A 176 7.91 5.04 10.27
N ALA A 177 8.13 5.90 9.27
CA ALA A 177 9.10 6.99 9.35
C ALA A 177 8.81 8.04 10.45
N GLU A 178 7.54 8.23 10.81
CA GLU A 178 7.14 9.21 11.84
C GLU A 178 6.79 8.54 13.19
N LEU A 179 7.18 7.28 13.39
CA LEU A 179 6.85 6.51 14.58
C LEU A 179 8.07 6.26 15.46
N ASP A 180 7.85 6.25 16.77
CA ASP A 180 8.84 5.72 17.69
C ASP A 180 9.08 4.21 17.46
N THR A 181 10.16 3.69 18.01
CA THR A 181 10.57 2.30 17.79
C THR A 181 9.50 1.29 18.17
N ALA A 182 8.84 1.47 19.32
CA ALA A 182 7.84 0.52 19.81
C ALA A 182 6.55 0.57 18.97
N ALA A 183 6.15 1.75 18.52
CA ALA A 183 5.00 1.91 17.62
C ALA A 183 5.29 1.32 16.23
N ALA A 184 6.48 1.55 15.69
CA ALA A 184 6.89 0.99 14.41
C ALA A 184 6.88 -0.54 14.42
N VAL A 185 7.45 -1.18 15.44
CA VAL A 185 7.43 -2.64 15.59
C VAL A 185 5.99 -3.17 15.57
N ARG A 186 5.07 -2.58 16.35
CA ARG A 186 3.67 -3.02 16.37
C ARG A 186 2.95 -2.87 15.02
N VAL A 187 3.27 -1.83 14.24
CA VAL A 187 2.72 -1.67 12.89
C VAL A 187 3.25 -2.76 11.96
N LEU A 188 4.53 -3.08 12.04
CA LEU A 188 5.16 -4.10 11.21
C LEU A 188 4.66 -5.51 11.54
N GLU A 189 4.56 -5.85 12.83
CA GLU A 189 3.95 -7.12 13.28
C GLU A 189 2.51 -7.27 12.77
N ALA A 190 1.74 -6.18 12.79
CA ALA A 190 0.39 -6.17 12.25
C ALA A 190 0.36 -6.41 10.73
N MET A 191 1.28 -5.79 9.97
CA MET A 191 1.39 -5.99 8.52
C MET A 191 1.83 -7.42 8.19
N GLU A 192 2.78 -7.99 8.92
CA GLU A 192 3.24 -9.36 8.78
C GLU A 192 2.10 -10.37 9.03
N ALA A 193 1.36 -10.20 10.12
CA ALA A 193 0.20 -11.04 10.43
C ALA A 193 -0.89 -10.96 9.35
N LEU A 194 -1.16 -9.76 8.80
CA LEU A 194 -2.12 -9.58 7.73
C LEU A 194 -1.61 -10.16 6.40
N ALA A 195 -0.30 -10.13 6.16
CA ALA A 195 0.29 -10.78 4.98
C ALA A 195 0.13 -12.30 5.06
N ALA A 196 0.37 -12.91 6.23
CA ALA A 196 0.13 -14.33 6.45
C ALA A 196 -1.33 -14.73 6.20
N ASP A 197 -2.30 -13.82 6.37
CA ASP A 197 -3.72 -14.01 6.07
C ASP A 197 -4.08 -13.72 4.59
N GLY A 198 -3.10 -13.47 3.75
CA GLY A 198 -3.33 -13.33 2.31
C GLY A 198 -3.24 -11.92 1.75
N VAL A 199 -3.01 -10.89 2.57
CA VAL A 199 -2.84 -9.51 2.10
C VAL A 199 -1.46 -9.33 1.46
N ALA A 200 -1.41 -8.73 0.27
CA ALA A 200 -0.15 -8.35 -0.36
C ALA A 200 0.21 -6.90 0.02
N PHE A 201 1.43 -6.71 0.51
CA PHE A 201 1.98 -5.39 0.79
C PHE A 201 3.16 -5.08 -0.12
N VAL A 202 3.24 -3.85 -0.62
CA VAL A 202 4.46 -3.27 -1.19
C VAL A 202 4.81 -2.00 -0.44
N VAL A 203 6.00 -1.95 0.13
CA VAL A 203 6.41 -0.91 1.08
C VAL A 203 7.70 -0.29 0.60
N SER A 204 7.76 1.04 0.46
CA SER A 204 9.06 1.71 0.36
C SER A 204 9.58 1.97 1.76
N SER A 205 10.83 1.63 2.02
CA SER A 205 11.48 2.04 3.26
C SER A 205 13.00 1.91 3.18
N HIS A 206 13.68 2.68 4.02
CA HIS A 206 15.09 2.55 4.35
C HIS A 206 15.30 2.12 5.82
N ASP A 207 14.22 1.87 6.54
CA ASP A 207 14.23 1.41 7.91
C ASP A 207 14.64 -0.07 7.99
N PRO A 208 15.73 -0.44 8.70
CA PRO A 208 16.13 -1.84 8.87
C PRO A 208 15.04 -2.74 9.46
N ARG A 209 14.13 -2.18 10.25
CA ARG A 209 13.00 -2.91 10.86
C ARG A 209 12.00 -3.38 9.80
N VAL A 210 11.69 -2.52 8.82
CA VAL A 210 10.84 -2.88 7.67
C VAL A 210 11.52 -3.97 6.84
N MET A 211 12.85 -3.84 6.64
CA MET A 211 13.62 -4.85 5.91
C MET A 211 13.64 -6.21 6.62
N ALA A 212 13.60 -6.23 7.95
CA ALA A 212 13.61 -7.48 8.73
C ALA A 212 12.32 -8.31 8.60
N VAL A 213 11.16 -7.65 8.36
CA VAL A 213 9.86 -8.32 8.18
C VAL A 213 9.50 -8.54 6.72
N ALA A 214 10.29 -8.04 5.78
CA ALA A 214 10.04 -8.19 4.35
C ALA A 214 10.37 -9.60 3.86
N ASP A 215 9.43 -10.23 3.16
CA ASP A 215 9.63 -11.53 2.50
C ASP A 215 10.48 -11.43 1.22
N GLY A 216 10.54 -10.24 0.62
CA GLY A 216 11.28 -10.01 -0.62
C GLY A 216 11.61 -8.53 -0.83
N PHE A 217 12.58 -8.32 -1.73
CA PHE A 217 13.11 -6.98 -2.01
C PHE A 217 13.06 -6.65 -3.49
N VAL A 218 12.68 -5.41 -3.78
CA VAL A 218 12.83 -4.77 -5.08
C VAL A 218 13.85 -3.66 -4.93
N ARG A 219 15.06 -3.86 -5.48
CA ARG A 219 16.14 -2.87 -5.42
C ARG A 219 16.07 -1.98 -6.64
N LEU A 220 16.02 -0.67 -6.41
CA LEU A 220 16.01 0.34 -7.47
C LEU A 220 17.26 1.22 -7.35
N GLU A 221 17.95 1.38 -8.46
CA GLU A 221 19.07 2.31 -8.60
C GLU A 221 18.93 3.06 -9.94
N GLN A 222 18.93 4.39 -9.88
CA GLN A 222 18.77 5.25 -11.07
C GLN A 222 17.59 4.85 -12.00
N GLY A 223 16.48 4.45 -11.40
CA GLY A 223 15.28 4.04 -12.15
C GLY A 223 15.28 2.62 -12.70
N ARG A 224 16.31 1.80 -12.43
CA ARG A 224 16.45 0.41 -12.89
C ARG A 224 16.43 -0.55 -11.71
N LEU A 225 16.11 -1.81 -11.98
CA LEU A 225 16.33 -2.90 -11.02
C LEU A 225 17.84 -3.17 -10.91
N ALA A 226 18.32 -3.31 -9.64
CA ALA A 226 19.70 -3.59 -9.29
C ALA A 226 19.88 -5.03 -8.77
#